data_145161544a7a6ffb521044acfd866fab
#
_entry.id   145161544a7a6ffb521044acfd866fab
#
_cell.length_a   1.000
_cell.length_b   1.000
_cell.length_c   1.000
_cell.angle_alpha   90.00
_cell.angle_beta   90.00
_cell.angle_gamma   90.00
#
_symmetry.space_group_name_H-M   'P 1'
#
loop_
_entity.id
_entity.type
_entity.pdbx_description
1 polymer ?
#
loop_
_entity_poly.entity_id
_entity_poly.type
_entity_poly.pdbx_seq_one_letter_code
_entity_poly.pdbx_strand_id
1 'polypeptide(L)'
;MKILRLTTLRLLLILLLPLAAGATALAESAHSAAKPTPTLEQRVAGLEAYLTNSDPSAALRDAQGNIPAGLTTPAVGTSGPGHNAWMMTSAALVLFMTLPGLALFYGGLVRTKNVLSVMAQCLLMAGLVTILWWAVGYSLVFGTNFHSGLLGGSEYFFLRGVDGAPNTNYSFWVSHNVFAMYQLMFAIITPALIVGAIAERMKFSAILWFMTGWMFLVYFPLAHMVWGATGFMNGLANAGAGIHAIDFAGGTVVHMSSGWSALLLCLLVGPRLGFGKTPMPPHSLVLCMVGTGMLWVGWYGFNAGSAVAADAIAANAFTTTTLATAVASFTWAALEYLLRKKASVLGFCSGAVAGLVVVTPACGFITSTAAVPLGLLAGAIPFFAVTKLKSWFKYDDALDTFGVHAVGGTLGALLTGFMASTSANPNLATNLKGFVGHTLWVEQLKAMGLTIALALVATAILGGLVKATLGLRPTVEAEQEGLDLSDHGEEGYIYEAKA
;
A
#
# COMPACT_ATOMS: atom_id res chain seq x y z
N MET A 1 38.11 9.31 17.03
CA MET A 1 37.00 8.73 16.23
C MET A 1 36.51 7.33 16.70
N LYS A 2 37.04 6.71 17.74
CA LYS A 2 36.59 5.41 18.28
C LYS A 2 35.64 5.50 19.48
N ILE A 3 35.50 6.65 20.12
CA ILE A 3 34.71 6.81 21.37
C ILE A 3 33.23 7.18 21.07
N LEU A 4 32.91 7.70 19.90
CA LEU A 4 31.53 8.08 19.53
C LEU A 4 30.67 6.89 19.05
N ARG A 5 31.28 5.74 18.71
CA ARG A 5 30.54 4.53 18.25
C ARG A 5 29.99 3.66 19.39
N LEU A 6 30.48 3.81 20.61
CA LEU A 6 29.98 3.02 21.76
C LEU A 6 28.78 3.66 22.47
N THR A 7 28.57 4.96 22.35
CA THR A 7 27.49 5.67 23.01
C THR A 7 26.14 5.49 22.30
N THR A 8 26.14 5.35 20.98
CA THR A 8 24.92 5.10 20.19
C THR A 8 24.36 3.69 20.37
N LEU A 9 25.23 2.70 20.59
CA LEU A 9 24.79 1.32 20.82
C LEU A 9 24.23 1.11 22.25
N ARG A 10 24.65 1.91 23.22
CA ARG A 10 24.16 1.84 24.60
C ARG A 10 22.81 2.51 24.82
N LEU A 11 22.44 3.50 24.00
CA LEU A 11 21.12 4.15 24.04
C LEU A 11 20.00 3.28 23.45
N LEU A 12 20.32 2.35 22.55
CA LEU A 12 19.34 1.39 21.99
C LEU A 12 19.04 0.21 22.95
N LEU A 13 19.92 -0.08 23.90
CA LEU A 13 19.76 -1.20 24.86
C LEU A 13 19.02 -0.82 26.16
N ILE A 14 18.84 0.46 26.46
CA ILE A 14 18.18 0.93 27.69
C ILE A 14 16.63 0.97 27.56
N LEU A 15 16.08 0.81 26.36
CA LEU A 15 14.63 0.80 26.10
C LEU A 15 13.95 -0.58 26.21
N LEU A 16 14.65 -1.62 26.67
CA LEU A 16 14.14 -3.01 26.71
C LEU A 16 14.19 -3.67 28.09
N LEU A 17 13.67 -3.01 29.14
CA LEU A 17 13.42 -3.70 30.41
C LEU A 17 11.94 -3.65 30.78
N PRO A 18 11.22 -4.79 30.86
CA PRO A 18 9.83 -4.81 31.31
C PRO A 18 9.74 -4.94 32.83
N LEU A 19 8.91 -4.10 33.43
CA LEU A 19 8.42 -4.26 34.81
C LEU A 19 7.36 -5.37 34.86
N ALA A 20 7.71 -6.48 35.48
CA ALA A 20 6.76 -7.50 35.89
C ALA A 20 6.29 -7.21 37.33
N ALA A 21 5.01 -6.93 37.51
CA ALA A 21 4.36 -6.93 38.81
C ALA A 21 3.08 -7.75 38.71
N GLY A 22 3.01 -8.84 39.46
CA GLY A 22 1.86 -9.72 39.51
C GLY A 22 0.72 -9.14 40.35
N ALA A 23 -0.50 -9.45 39.95
CA ALA A 23 -1.70 -9.29 40.78
C ALA A 23 -2.43 -10.65 40.80
N THR A 24 -2.48 -11.26 41.97
CA THR A 24 -3.35 -12.40 42.28
C THR A 24 -4.76 -11.89 42.56
N ALA A 25 -5.72 -12.29 41.76
CA ALA A 25 -7.13 -11.99 42.00
C ALA A 25 -7.81 -13.18 42.71
N LEU A 26 -8.52 -12.89 43.78
CA LEU A 26 -9.40 -13.80 44.51
C LEU A 26 -10.63 -14.14 43.66
N ALA A 27 -10.87 -15.42 43.47
CA ALA A 27 -12.06 -15.91 42.76
C ALA A 27 -13.24 -16.01 43.75
N GLU A 28 -14.24 -15.18 43.55
CA GLU A 28 -15.55 -15.29 44.19
C GLU A 28 -16.44 -16.27 43.38
N SER A 29 -16.98 -17.27 44.02
CA SER A 29 -17.87 -18.28 43.42
C SER A 29 -19.25 -17.69 43.15
N ALA A 30 -19.47 -17.16 41.96
CA ALA A 30 -20.79 -16.80 41.47
C ALA A 30 -21.53 -18.06 40.98
N HIS A 31 -22.78 -18.26 41.42
CA HIS A 31 -23.69 -19.25 40.92
C HIS A 31 -23.82 -19.16 39.40
N SER A 32 -23.32 -20.15 38.67
CA SER A 32 -23.40 -20.21 37.22
C SER A 32 -24.85 -20.44 36.78
N ALA A 33 -25.55 -19.36 36.44
CA ALA A 33 -26.75 -19.48 35.62
C ALA A 33 -26.39 -20.25 34.33
N ALA A 34 -27.14 -21.27 33.95
CA ALA A 34 -26.88 -22.05 32.73
C ALA A 34 -26.75 -21.08 31.54
N LYS A 35 -25.62 -21.15 30.83
CA LYS A 35 -25.41 -20.29 29.64
C LYS A 35 -26.53 -20.56 28.63
N PRO A 36 -27.17 -19.53 28.07
CA PRO A 36 -28.21 -19.72 27.08
C PRO A 36 -27.66 -20.48 25.87
N THR A 37 -28.42 -21.52 25.44
CA THR A 37 -28.02 -22.34 24.30
C THR A 37 -28.63 -21.78 23.02
N PRO A 38 -27.85 -21.58 21.95
CA PRO A 38 -28.40 -21.08 20.68
C PRO A 38 -29.35 -22.06 20.04
N THR A 39 -30.42 -21.59 19.42
CA THR A 39 -31.35 -22.40 18.65
C THR A 39 -30.72 -22.94 17.37
N LEU A 40 -31.38 -23.92 16.74
CA LEU A 40 -30.90 -24.42 15.45
C LEU A 40 -30.91 -23.33 14.38
N GLU A 41 -31.95 -22.51 14.36
CA GLU A 41 -32.08 -21.38 13.43
C GLU A 41 -30.94 -20.36 13.62
N GLN A 42 -30.59 -20.04 14.85
CA GLN A 42 -29.46 -19.15 15.15
C GLN A 42 -28.10 -19.73 14.68
N ARG A 43 -27.93 -21.05 14.81
CA ARG A 43 -26.72 -21.74 14.33
C ARG A 43 -26.65 -21.77 12.81
N VAL A 44 -27.78 -22.05 12.13
CA VAL A 44 -27.89 -22.05 10.67
C VAL A 44 -27.62 -20.63 10.15
N ALA A 45 -28.23 -19.61 10.73
CA ALA A 45 -27.99 -18.20 10.36
C ALA A 45 -26.49 -17.80 10.47
N GLY A 46 -25.76 -18.33 11.46
CA GLY A 46 -24.31 -18.16 11.55
C GLY A 46 -23.53 -18.79 10.39
N LEU A 47 -23.99 -19.93 9.84
CA LEU A 47 -23.40 -20.55 8.66
C LEU A 47 -23.76 -19.78 7.37
N GLU A 48 -24.99 -19.30 7.26
CA GLU A 48 -25.40 -18.44 6.14
C GLU A 48 -24.63 -17.11 6.12
N ALA A 49 -24.36 -16.55 7.31
CA ALA A 49 -23.52 -15.37 7.45
C ALA A 49 -22.09 -15.58 6.91
N TYR A 50 -21.53 -16.78 7.07
CA TYR A 50 -20.25 -17.10 6.43
C TYR A 50 -20.33 -17.10 4.91
N LEU A 51 -21.39 -17.68 4.34
CA LEU A 51 -21.57 -17.72 2.88
C LEU A 51 -21.79 -16.32 2.27
N THR A 52 -22.40 -15.41 3.03
CA THR A 52 -22.74 -14.05 2.59
C THR A 52 -21.73 -12.99 3.07
N ASN A 53 -20.66 -13.38 3.74
CA ASN A 53 -19.66 -12.51 4.34
C ASN A 53 -20.29 -11.43 5.25
N SER A 54 -21.23 -11.82 6.08
CA SER A 54 -21.96 -10.94 6.99
C SER A 54 -21.71 -11.25 8.47
N ASP A 55 -22.30 -10.45 9.38
CA ASP A 55 -22.11 -10.59 10.83
C ASP A 55 -22.71 -11.92 11.36
N PRO A 56 -21.91 -12.88 11.86
CA PRO A 56 -22.39 -14.14 12.42
C PRO A 56 -23.19 -13.96 13.71
N SER A 57 -23.12 -12.82 14.35
CA SER A 57 -23.83 -12.52 15.59
C SER A 57 -25.21 -11.88 15.37
N ALA A 58 -25.55 -11.52 14.13
CA ALA A 58 -26.77 -10.75 13.82
C ALA A 58 -28.04 -11.46 14.33
N ALA A 59 -28.14 -12.78 14.12
CA ALA A 59 -29.31 -13.60 14.54
C ALA A 59 -29.36 -13.86 16.05
N LEU A 60 -28.35 -13.46 16.82
CA LEU A 60 -28.32 -13.58 18.29
C LEU A 60 -28.89 -12.34 19.00
N ARG A 61 -29.13 -11.25 18.27
CA ARG A 61 -29.59 -9.98 18.83
C ARG A 61 -31.08 -10.02 19.12
N ASP A 62 -31.46 -9.47 20.26
CA ASP A 62 -32.87 -9.23 20.62
C ASP A 62 -33.42 -8.00 19.84
N ALA A 63 -34.70 -7.67 20.09
CA ALA A 63 -35.36 -6.54 19.46
C ALA A 63 -34.74 -5.18 19.81
N GLN A 64 -33.94 -5.10 20.85
CA GLN A 64 -33.17 -3.93 21.27
C GLN A 64 -31.75 -3.93 20.71
N GLY A 65 -31.36 -4.97 19.94
CA GLY A 65 -30.03 -5.11 19.34
C GLY A 65 -28.98 -5.71 20.27
N ASN A 66 -29.33 -6.16 21.47
CA ASN A 66 -28.41 -6.75 22.45
C ASN A 66 -28.29 -8.26 22.27
N ILE A 67 -27.12 -8.80 22.55
CA ILE A 67 -26.91 -10.25 22.61
C ILE A 67 -27.01 -10.67 24.08
N PRO A 68 -27.91 -11.61 24.44
CA PRO A 68 -27.99 -12.13 25.80
C PRO A 68 -26.66 -12.64 26.32
N ALA A 69 -26.33 -12.31 27.57
CA ALA A 69 -25.04 -12.66 28.15
C ALA A 69 -24.77 -14.18 28.07
N GLY A 70 -23.64 -14.55 27.46
CA GLY A 70 -23.22 -15.93 27.27
C GLY A 70 -23.86 -16.65 26.07
N LEU A 71 -24.79 -16.02 25.32
CA LEU A 71 -25.33 -16.59 24.07
C LEU A 71 -24.30 -16.41 22.94
N THR A 72 -23.88 -17.52 22.33
CA THR A 72 -22.93 -17.53 21.20
C THR A 72 -23.12 -18.76 20.34
N THR A 73 -22.62 -18.73 19.13
CA THR A 73 -22.54 -19.91 18.25
C THR A 73 -21.07 -20.17 17.90
N PRO A 74 -20.71 -21.37 17.39
CA PRO A 74 -19.35 -21.68 16.92
C PRO A 74 -18.85 -20.75 15.79
N ALA A 75 -19.73 -20.05 15.09
CA ALA A 75 -19.38 -19.11 14.03
C ALA A 75 -18.85 -17.77 14.57
N VAL A 76 -19.31 -17.36 15.75
CA VAL A 76 -18.91 -16.06 16.35
C VAL A 76 -17.48 -16.15 16.87
N GLY A 77 -16.62 -15.23 16.44
CA GLY A 77 -15.21 -15.18 16.83
C GLY A 77 -14.31 -16.22 16.15
N THR A 78 -14.85 -16.98 15.19
CA THR A 78 -14.08 -17.99 14.42
C THR A 78 -13.80 -17.47 13.02
N SER A 79 -12.54 -17.52 12.59
CA SER A 79 -12.18 -17.16 11.22
C SER A 79 -12.74 -18.14 10.20
N GLY A 80 -13.30 -17.62 9.10
CA GLY A 80 -13.84 -18.42 7.99
C GLY A 80 -12.71 -19.01 7.14
N PRO A 81 -12.63 -20.34 6.98
CA PRO A 81 -11.49 -20.98 6.32
C PRO A 81 -11.19 -20.45 4.92
N GLY A 82 -12.22 -20.25 4.08
CA GLY A 82 -12.05 -19.73 2.71
C GLY A 82 -11.57 -18.30 2.67
N HIS A 83 -12.16 -17.41 3.45
CA HIS A 83 -11.74 -16.00 3.55
C HIS A 83 -10.32 -15.89 4.08
N ASN A 84 -9.99 -16.65 5.12
CA ASN A 84 -8.67 -16.65 5.73
C ASN A 84 -7.58 -17.19 4.80
N ALA A 85 -7.87 -18.27 4.05
CA ALA A 85 -6.95 -18.82 3.05
C ALA A 85 -6.68 -17.83 1.91
N TRP A 86 -7.73 -17.16 1.41
CA TRP A 86 -7.59 -16.11 0.39
C TRP A 86 -6.71 -14.95 0.89
N MET A 87 -6.91 -14.50 2.12
CA MET A 87 -6.15 -13.40 2.68
C MET A 87 -4.69 -13.74 2.94
N MET A 88 -4.37 -14.96 3.39
CA MET A 88 -2.98 -15.44 3.50
C MET A 88 -2.31 -15.51 2.12
N THR A 89 -3.01 -16.03 1.12
CA THR A 89 -2.53 -16.06 -0.27
C THR A 89 -2.33 -14.66 -0.82
N SER A 90 -3.28 -13.75 -0.59
CA SER A 90 -3.19 -12.35 -1.01
C SER A 90 -2.00 -11.63 -0.36
N ALA A 91 -1.76 -11.83 0.94
CA ALA A 91 -0.59 -11.29 1.62
C ALA A 91 0.72 -11.78 0.99
N ALA A 92 0.82 -13.08 0.71
CA ALA A 92 1.99 -13.66 0.03
C ALA A 92 2.18 -13.09 -1.39
N LEU A 93 1.10 -12.91 -2.15
CA LEU A 93 1.14 -12.30 -3.48
C LEU A 93 1.60 -10.84 -3.45
N VAL A 94 1.18 -10.04 -2.45
CA VAL A 94 1.63 -8.63 -2.32
C VAL A 94 3.10 -8.56 -1.89
N LEU A 95 3.58 -9.47 -1.03
CA LEU A 95 5.01 -9.55 -0.75
C LEU A 95 5.80 -9.94 -2.01
N PHE A 96 5.31 -10.92 -2.77
CA PHE A 96 5.90 -11.36 -4.03
C PHE A 96 5.97 -10.22 -5.06
N MET A 97 4.96 -9.36 -5.16
CA MET A 97 5.05 -8.20 -6.06
C MET A 97 6.09 -7.17 -5.60
N THR A 98 6.40 -7.09 -4.31
CA THR A 98 7.38 -6.12 -3.78
C THR A 98 8.81 -6.64 -3.91
N LEU A 99 9.09 -7.83 -3.38
CA LEU A 99 10.47 -8.35 -3.32
C LEU A 99 11.00 -8.82 -4.67
N PRO A 100 10.44 -9.79 -5.37
CA PRO A 100 10.89 -10.05 -6.73
C PRO A 100 10.29 -9.09 -7.76
N GLY A 101 8.99 -8.76 -7.69
CA GLY A 101 8.31 -7.99 -8.73
C GLY A 101 8.87 -6.58 -8.92
N LEU A 102 8.74 -5.72 -7.91
CA LEU A 102 9.22 -4.33 -7.97
C LEU A 102 10.75 -4.27 -8.04
N ALA A 103 11.43 -5.13 -7.27
CA ALA A 103 12.89 -5.18 -7.28
C ALA A 103 13.46 -5.50 -8.67
N LEU A 104 12.88 -6.46 -9.40
CA LEU A 104 13.28 -6.79 -10.76
C LEU A 104 12.84 -5.75 -11.79
N PHE A 105 11.64 -5.18 -11.62
CA PHE A 105 11.15 -4.12 -12.50
C PHE A 105 12.08 -2.91 -12.43
N TYR A 106 12.36 -2.39 -11.23
CA TYR A 106 13.26 -1.27 -11.01
C TYR A 106 14.72 -1.63 -11.31
N GLY A 107 15.16 -2.80 -10.83
CA GLY A 107 16.49 -3.32 -11.07
C GLY A 107 16.82 -3.39 -12.56
N GLY A 108 15.87 -3.83 -13.40
CA GLY A 108 16.05 -3.88 -14.86
C GLY A 108 16.15 -2.50 -15.52
N LEU A 109 15.55 -1.46 -14.92
CA LEU A 109 15.51 -0.11 -15.47
C LEU A 109 16.75 0.74 -15.15
N VAL A 110 17.46 0.48 -14.05
CA VAL A 110 18.66 1.22 -13.67
C VAL A 110 19.88 0.79 -14.48
N ARG A 111 20.99 1.53 -14.38
CA ARG A 111 22.28 1.14 -14.94
C ARG A 111 22.87 -0.03 -14.14
N THR A 112 23.64 -0.91 -14.82
CA THR A 112 24.25 -2.14 -14.27
C THR A 112 24.90 -1.97 -12.90
N LYS A 113 25.60 -0.88 -12.68
CA LYS A 113 26.34 -0.57 -11.46
C LYS A 113 25.49 -0.13 -10.25
N ASN A 114 24.14 -0.14 -10.38
CA ASN A 114 23.20 0.28 -9.34
C ASN A 114 22.06 -0.72 -9.17
N VAL A 115 22.19 -1.93 -9.70
CA VAL A 115 21.13 -2.96 -9.68
C VAL A 115 20.89 -3.46 -8.27
N LEU A 116 21.98 -3.88 -7.58
CA LEU A 116 21.88 -4.40 -6.21
C LEU A 116 21.45 -3.33 -5.24
N SER A 117 21.90 -2.09 -5.40
CA SER A 117 21.51 -0.97 -4.56
C SER A 117 19.98 -0.76 -4.57
N VAL A 118 19.35 -0.78 -5.75
CA VAL A 118 17.89 -0.64 -5.85
C VAL A 118 17.16 -1.85 -5.30
N MET A 119 17.65 -3.07 -5.56
CA MET A 119 17.06 -4.30 -5.00
C MET A 119 17.20 -4.35 -3.48
N ALA A 120 18.36 -3.98 -2.94
CA ALA A 120 18.60 -3.88 -1.50
C ALA A 120 17.68 -2.86 -0.82
N GLN A 121 17.36 -1.75 -1.48
CA GLN A 121 16.40 -0.77 -0.97
C GLN A 121 14.99 -1.36 -0.86
N CYS A 122 14.54 -2.17 -1.83
CA CYS A 122 13.25 -2.88 -1.72
C CYS A 122 13.26 -3.87 -0.54
N LEU A 123 14.36 -4.61 -0.35
CA LEU A 123 14.50 -5.53 0.77
C LEU A 123 14.62 -4.81 2.11
N LEU A 124 15.31 -3.66 2.15
CA LEU A 124 15.35 -2.77 3.32
C LEU A 124 13.94 -2.38 3.76
N MET A 125 13.06 -2.00 2.82
CA MET A 125 11.68 -1.63 3.16
C MET A 125 10.94 -2.80 3.82
N ALA A 126 11.12 -4.03 3.33
CA ALA A 126 10.50 -5.20 3.96
C ALA A 126 10.97 -5.39 5.40
N GLY A 127 12.27 -5.28 5.68
CA GLY A 127 12.81 -5.41 7.03
C GLY A 127 12.40 -4.26 7.96
N LEU A 128 12.70 -3.02 7.54
CA LEU A 128 12.43 -1.80 8.33
C LEU A 128 10.95 -1.67 8.68
N VAL A 129 10.08 -1.72 7.66
CA VAL A 129 8.65 -1.47 7.85
C VAL A 129 8.00 -2.58 8.67
N THR A 130 8.44 -3.84 8.54
CA THR A 130 7.95 -4.93 9.39
C THR A 130 8.22 -4.67 10.87
N ILE A 131 9.41 -4.17 11.21
CA ILE A 131 9.76 -3.81 12.60
C ILE A 131 8.90 -2.64 13.10
N LEU A 132 8.76 -1.58 12.29
CA LEU A 132 7.92 -0.42 12.65
C LEU A 132 6.45 -0.80 12.79
N TRP A 133 5.95 -1.69 11.89
CA TRP A 133 4.57 -2.18 11.91
C TRP A 133 4.27 -2.99 13.17
N TRP A 134 5.16 -3.94 13.50
CA TRP A 134 5.06 -4.70 14.73
C TRP A 134 5.11 -3.80 15.98
N ALA A 135 6.06 -2.85 16.02
CA ALA A 135 6.25 -2.03 17.20
C ALA A 135 5.03 -1.12 17.47
N VAL A 136 4.59 -0.36 16.47
CA VAL A 136 3.57 0.68 16.64
C VAL A 136 2.65 0.84 15.42
N GLY A 137 3.13 0.58 14.20
CA GLY A 137 2.48 1.00 12.96
C GLY A 137 1.10 0.40 12.78
N TYR A 138 0.95 -0.92 13.05
CA TYR A 138 -0.36 -1.56 12.96
C TYR A 138 -1.40 -0.85 13.85
N SER A 139 -1.06 -0.57 15.09
CA SER A 139 -1.95 0.09 16.03
C SER A 139 -2.26 1.54 15.65
N LEU A 140 -1.25 2.29 15.18
CA LEU A 140 -1.45 3.66 14.72
C LEU A 140 -2.38 3.76 13.50
N VAL A 141 -2.46 2.70 12.70
CA VAL A 141 -3.36 2.63 11.53
C VAL A 141 -4.71 2.03 11.89
N PHE A 142 -4.77 0.90 12.59
CA PHE A 142 -5.98 0.09 12.77
C PHE A 142 -6.51 0.03 14.20
N GLY A 143 -5.86 0.70 15.15
CA GLY A 143 -6.40 0.93 16.48
C GLY A 143 -7.51 1.98 16.47
N THR A 144 -8.19 2.13 17.61
CA THR A 144 -9.34 3.03 17.76
C THR A 144 -9.30 3.86 19.05
N ASN A 145 -8.43 3.52 20.02
CA ASN A 145 -8.47 4.08 21.36
C ASN A 145 -7.94 5.52 21.48
N PHE A 146 -7.38 6.11 20.42
CA PHE A 146 -7.09 7.56 20.41
C PHE A 146 -8.33 8.40 20.08
N HIS A 147 -9.43 7.76 19.66
CA HIS A 147 -10.65 8.45 19.24
C HIS A 147 -10.40 9.61 18.26
N SER A 148 -9.42 9.42 17.37
CA SER A 148 -8.96 10.41 16.40
C SER A 148 -9.24 9.91 14.98
N GLY A 149 -9.61 10.84 14.09
CA GLY A 149 -9.71 10.53 12.67
C GLY A 149 -8.35 10.52 11.93
N LEU A 150 -7.24 10.89 12.61
CA LEU A 150 -5.90 11.01 12.01
C LEU A 150 -4.98 9.85 12.35
N LEU A 151 -5.15 9.23 13.53
CA LEU A 151 -4.36 8.09 14.02
C LEU A 151 -5.23 7.17 14.85
N GLY A 152 -5.04 5.87 14.74
CA GLY A 152 -5.86 4.85 15.37
C GLY A 152 -5.70 4.75 16.88
N GLY A 153 -4.54 4.29 17.35
CA GLY A 153 -4.38 4.10 18.78
C GLY A 153 -3.10 3.38 19.18
N SER A 154 -3.05 2.96 20.45
CA SER A 154 -1.92 2.24 21.05
C SER A 154 -2.27 0.83 21.52
N GLU A 155 -3.52 0.41 21.36
CA GLU A 155 -4.06 -0.85 21.90
C GLU A 155 -3.36 -2.09 21.34
N TYR A 156 -2.86 -2.01 20.12
CA TYR A 156 -2.16 -3.12 19.44
C TYR A 156 -0.64 -2.91 19.35
N PHE A 157 -0.04 -2.05 20.15
CA PHE A 157 1.42 -1.92 20.17
C PHE A 157 2.08 -3.27 20.45
N PHE A 158 3.12 -3.59 19.69
CA PHE A 158 3.80 -4.89 19.67
C PHE A 158 2.88 -6.06 19.30
N LEU A 159 1.83 -5.79 18.51
CA LEU A 159 0.76 -6.73 18.10
C LEU A 159 0.06 -7.42 19.29
N ARG A 160 -0.04 -6.75 20.45
CA ARG A 160 -0.77 -7.28 21.60
C ARG A 160 -2.25 -7.45 21.23
N GLY A 161 -2.84 -8.61 21.57
CA GLY A 161 -4.23 -8.91 21.27
C GLY A 161 -4.54 -9.12 19.78
N VAL A 162 -3.52 -9.21 18.93
CA VAL A 162 -3.65 -9.53 17.50
C VAL A 162 -3.45 -11.03 17.33
N ASP A 163 -4.53 -11.79 17.35
CA ASP A 163 -4.54 -13.26 17.37
C ASP A 163 -5.35 -13.88 16.21
N GLY A 164 -5.78 -15.13 16.37
CA GLY A 164 -6.53 -15.86 15.37
C GLY A 164 -8.02 -15.52 15.29
N ALA A 165 -8.59 -14.79 16.27
CA ALA A 165 -9.97 -14.33 16.21
C ALA A 165 -10.10 -13.11 15.27
N PRO A 166 -11.21 -12.95 14.53
CA PRO A 166 -11.46 -11.80 13.70
C PRO A 166 -11.58 -10.50 14.51
N ASN A 167 -11.05 -9.39 13.96
CA ASN A 167 -11.37 -8.05 14.44
C ASN A 167 -12.58 -7.52 13.65
N THR A 168 -13.75 -7.49 14.30
CA THR A 168 -15.02 -7.16 13.67
C THR A 168 -15.14 -5.73 13.16
N ASN A 169 -14.22 -4.83 13.54
CA ASN A 169 -14.12 -3.51 12.93
C ASN A 169 -13.72 -3.57 11.43
N TYR A 170 -13.07 -4.65 11.01
CA TYR A 170 -12.53 -4.78 9.65
C TYR A 170 -13.03 -6.02 8.91
N SER A 171 -13.28 -7.13 9.62
CA SER A 171 -13.81 -8.36 9.03
C SER A 171 -14.43 -9.25 10.10
N PHE A 172 -15.51 -9.94 9.74
CA PHE A 172 -16.10 -10.96 10.60
C PHE A 172 -15.44 -12.34 10.45
N TRP A 173 -14.66 -12.56 9.38
CA TRP A 173 -14.22 -13.90 8.96
C TRP A 173 -12.72 -14.03 8.70
N VAL A 174 -11.96 -12.95 8.77
CA VAL A 174 -10.49 -12.97 8.63
C VAL A 174 -9.86 -12.82 10.00
N SER A 175 -8.95 -13.73 10.35
CA SER A 175 -8.16 -13.64 11.59
C SER A 175 -7.47 -12.30 11.69
N HIS A 176 -7.47 -11.71 12.88
CA HIS A 176 -6.88 -10.40 13.15
C HIS A 176 -5.38 -10.36 12.75
N ASN A 177 -4.63 -11.42 13.07
CA ASN A 177 -3.22 -11.55 12.69
C ASN A 177 -3.02 -11.65 11.16
N VAL A 178 -3.90 -12.33 10.43
CA VAL A 178 -3.84 -12.41 8.97
C VAL A 178 -4.15 -11.04 8.35
N PHE A 179 -5.17 -10.34 8.86
CA PHE A 179 -5.47 -8.96 8.46
C PHE A 179 -4.27 -8.03 8.71
N ALA A 180 -3.65 -8.11 9.90
CA ALA A 180 -2.49 -7.30 10.24
C ALA A 180 -1.31 -7.55 9.30
N MET A 181 -1.04 -8.81 8.92
CA MET A 181 0.01 -9.16 7.97
C MET A 181 -0.33 -8.75 6.53
N TYR A 182 -1.58 -8.85 6.12
CA TYR A 182 -2.02 -8.36 4.81
C TYR A 182 -1.78 -6.84 4.69
N GLN A 183 -2.19 -6.07 5.68
CA GLN A 183 -2.01 -4.61 5.71
C GLN A 183 -0.53 -4.20 5.83
N LEU A 184 0.31 -5.02 6.47
CA LEU A 184 1.77 -4.83 6.46
C LEU A 184 2.33 -4.81 5.04
N MET A 185 1.81 -5.64 4.12
CA MET A 185 2.33 -5.69 2.75
C MET A 185 2.16 -4.36 2.03
N PHE A 186 1.07 -3.64 2.28
CA PHE A 186 0.85 -2.27 1.76
C PHE A 186 1.81 -1.26 2.39
N ALA A 187 2.05 -1.39 3.69
CA ALA A 187 3.01 -0.56 4.40
C ALA A 187 4.44 -0.75 3.86
N ILE A 188 4.82 -1.96 3.43
CA ILE A 188 6.14 -2.27 2.86
C ILE A 188 6.29 -1.68 1.45
N ILE A 189 5.32 -1.94 0.56
CA ILE A 189 5.46 -1.54 -0.84
C ILE A 189 5.40 -0.03 -1.03
N THR A 190 4.63 0.68 -0.22
CA THR A 190 4.39 2.10 -0.44
C THR A 190 5.68 2.95 -0.42
N PRO A 191 6.55 2.89 0.61
CA PRO A 191 7.84 3.58 0.57
C PRO A 191 8.79 3.00 -0.48
N ALA A 192 8.70 1.71 -0.82
CA ALA A 192 9.51 1.10 -1.87
C ALA A 192 9.26 1.73 -3.26
N LEU A 193 8.04 2.23 -3.52
CA LEU A 193 7.76 2.94 -4.78
C LEU A 193 8.57 4.24 -4.92
N ILE A 194 8.84 4.95 -3.82
CA ILE A 194 9.61 6.21 -3.84
C ILE A 194 11.04 5.97 -4.35
N VAL A 195 11.60 4.78 -4.11
CA VAL A 195 12.96 4.39 -4.55
C VAL A 195 13.16 4.63 -6.04
N GLY A 196 12.14 4.38 -6.87
CA GLY A 196 12.23 4.56 -8.31
C GLY A 196 12.61 5.97 -8.74
N ALA A 197 12.18 7.01 -8.02
CA ALA A 197 12.47 8.39 -8.38
C ALA A 197 13.88 8.85 -7.98
N ILE A 198 14.48 8.23 -6.96
CA ILE A 198 15.77 8.63 -6.38
C ILE A 198 16.92 7.66 -6.71
N ALA A 199 16.60 6.62 -7.48
CA ALA A 199 17.54 5.58 -7.85
C ALA A 199 18.86 6.16 -8.40
N GLU A 200 19.96 5.45 -8.12
CA GLU A 200 21.33 5.73 -8.58
C GLU A 200 22.03 6.93 -7.94
N ARG A 201 21.40 7.68 -7.00
CA ARG A 201 22.00 8.92 -6.49
C ARG A 201 21.62 9.34 -5.07
N MET A 202 20.91 8.52 -4.32
CA MET A 202 20.64 8.80 -2.90
C MET A 202 21.35 7.79 -2.02
N LYS A 203 22.01 8.25 -0.95
CA LYS A 203 22.71 7.41 0.02
C LYS A 203 21.76 6.41 0.69
N PHE A 204 22.19 5.17 0.85
CA PHE A 204 21.41 4.14 1.55
C PHE A 204 21.01 4.55 2.98
N SER A 205 21.94 5.16 3.72
CA SER A 205 21.64 5.69 5.07
C SER A 205 20.62 6.83 5.07
N ALA A 206 20.64 7.70 4.06
CA ALA A 206 19.65 8.78 3.94
C ALA A 206 18.25 8.22 3.61
N ILE A 207 18.19 7.17 2.79
CA ILE A 207 16.93 6.46 2.49
C ILE A 207 16.36 5.85 3.77
N LEU A 208 17.16 5.15 4.57
CA LEU A 208 16.73 4.54 5.84
C LEU A 208 16.05 5.56 6.77
N TRP A 209 16.69 6.70 7.02
CA TRP A 209 16.14 7.72 7.91
C TRP A 209 14.95 8.46 7.32
N PHE A 210 14.99 8.78 6.03
CA PHE A 210 13.87 9.41 5.35
C PHE A 210 12.62 8.50 5.38
N MET A 211 12.75 7.23 5.01
CA MET A 211 11.61 6.31 4.97
C MET A 211 11.07 6.03 6.37
N THR A 212 11.93 5.93 7.39
CA THR A 212 11.46 5.83 8.78
C THR A 212 10.57 7.00 9.16
N GLY A 213 11.03 8.24 8.96
CA GLY A 213 10.22 9.44 9.24
C GLY A 213 8.96 9.53 8.38
N TRP A 214 9.05 9.12 7.11
CA TRP A 214 7.94 9.16 6.16
C TRP A 214 6.80 8.19 6.57
N MET A 215 7.13 7.03 7.13
CA MET A 215 6.12 6.12 7.67
C MET A 215 5.29 6.79 8.77
N PHE A 216 5.92 7.53 9.69
CA PHE A 216 5.21 8.22 10.77
C PHE A 216 4.44 9.47 10.34
N LEU A 217 4.99 10.25 9.41
CA LEU A 217 4.39 11.53 9.02
C LEU A 217 3.41 11.42 7.87
N VAL A 218 3.55 10.39 7.00
CA VAL A 218 2.69 10.24 5.83
C VAL A 218 1.89 8.94 5.88
N TYR A 219 2.58 7.79 5.91
CA TYR A 219 1.89 6.51 5.68
C TYR A 219 0.90 6.17 6.80
N PHE A 220 1.34 6.13 8.06
CA PHE A 220 0.46 5.73 9.17
C PHE A 220 -0.74 6.66 9.33
N PRO A 221 -0.58 8.01 9.33
CA PRO A 221 -1.73 8.91 9.37
C PRO A 221 -2.67 8.74 8.18
N LEU A 222 -2.14 8.69 6.96
CA LEU A 222 -2.97 8.61 5.76
C LEU A 222 -3.72 7.28 5.68
N ALA A 223 -3.05 6.16 6.00
CA ALA A 223 -3.67 4.84 6.03
C ALA A 223 -4.78 4.75 7.07
N HIS A 224 -4.60 5.36 8.26
CA HIS A 224 -5.68 5.47 9.23
C HIS A 224 -6.83 6.33 8.72
N MET A 225 -6.54 7.52 8.20
CA MET A 225 -7.57 8.42 7.69
C MET A 225 -8.46 7.76 6.64
N VAL A 226 -7.89 6.91 5.78
CA VAL A 226 -8.62 6.29 4.65
C VAL A 226 -9.22 4.93 4.99
N TRP A 227 -8.54 4.10 5.80
CA TRP A 227 -8.94 2.71 6.06
C TRP A 227 -9.24 2.40 7.53
N GLY A 228 -8.81 3.23 8.47
CA GLY A 228 -9.12 3.04 9.88
C GLY A 228 -10.62 3.17 10.16
N ALA A 229 -11.13 2.40 11.12
CA ALA A 229 -12.56 2.39 11.47
C ALA A 229 -13.09 3.77 11.90
N THR A 230 -12.23 4.63 12.47
CA THR A 230 -12.55 6.01 12.84
C THR A 230 -11.95 7.05 11.88
N GLY A 231 -11.42 6.60 10.73
CA GLY A 231 -10.68 7.43 9.80
C GLY A 231 -11.45 8.63 9.26
N PHE A 232 -10.79 9.79 9.23
CA PHE A 232 -11.38 11.07 8.80
C PHE A 232 -11.84 11.08 7.33
N MET A 233 -11.25 10.24 6.48
CA MET A 233 -11.56 10.10 5.05
C MET A 233 -12.17 8.73 4.69
N ASN A 234 -12.55 7.91 5.67
CA ASN A 234 -13.15 6.59 5.44
C ASN A 234 -14.66 6.71 5.26
N GLY A 235 -15.11 7.13 4.09
CA GLY A 235 -16.54 7.22 3.78
C GLY A 235 -17.26 5.86 3.70
N LEU A 236 -16.53 4.77 3.47
CA LEU A 236 -17.12 3.44 3.37
C LEU A 236 -17.57 2.91 4.75
N ALA A 237 -16.69 2.97 5.76
CA ALA A 237 -16.92 2.35 7.06
C ALA A 237 -17.26 3.35 8.16
N ASN A 238 -16.86 4.63 8.06
CA ASN A 238 -17.09 5.65 9.06
C ASN A 238 -18.20 6.61 8.63
N ALA A 239 -19.42 6.44 9.17
CA ALA A 239 -20.55 7.34 8.91
C ALA A 239 -20.28 8.80 9.35
N GLY A 240 -19.38 9.00 10.33
CA GLY A 240 -18.95 10.32 10.84
C GLY A 240 -17.71 10.89 10.16
N ALA A 241 -17.27 10.33 9.04
CA ALA A 241 -16.11 10.83 8.32
C ALA A 241 -16.27 12.30 7.89
N GLY A 242 -15.23 13.12 8.07
CA GLY A 242 -15.25 14.51 7.61
C GLY A 242 -15.16 14.66 6.09
N ILE A 243 -14.57 13.66 5.42
CA ILE A 243 -14.54 13.51 3.97
C ILE A 243 -15.04 12.09 3.63
N HIS A 244 -16.10 11.99 2.85
CA HIS A 244 -16.72 10.71 2.49
C HIS A 244 -16.11 10.11 1.24
N ALA A 245 -14.77 10.05 1.20
CA ALA A 245 -14.03 9.44 0.09
C ALA A 245 -13.96 7.92 0.21
N ILE A 246 -13.60 7.27 -0.89
CA ILE A 246 -13.35 5.84 -0.96
C ILE A 246 -12.03 5.55 -1.68
N ASP A 247 -11.33 4.53 -1.21
CA ASP A 247 -10.09 4.03 -1.81
C ASP A 247 -10.02 2.53 -1.56
N PHE A 248 -10.26 1.72 -2.61
CA PHE A 248 -10.40 0.28 -2.43
C PHE A 248 -9.10 -0.39 -2.01
N ALA A 249 -8.00 -0.03 -2.67
CA ALA A 249 -6.73 -0.71 -2.47
C ALA A 249 -5.50 0.22 -2.43
N GLY A 250 -5.66 1.56 -2.36
CA GLY A 250 -4.52 2.44 -2.13
C GLY A 250 -4.20 3.43 -3.24
N GLY A 251 -5.19 3.91 -3.97
CA GLY A 251 -4.99 5.00 -4.92
C GLY A 251 -4.44 6.25 -4.26
N THR A 252 -5.02 6.67 -3.15
CA THR A 252 -4.54 7.78 -2.30
C THR A 252 -3.43 7.34 -1.36
N VAL A 253 -3.65 6.25 -0.61
CA VAL A 253 -2.73 5.81 0.46
C VAL A 253 -1.39 5.33 -0.08
N VAL A 254 -1.36 4.62 -1.21
CA VAL A 254 -0.15 4.02 -1.78
C VAL A 254 0.39 4.89 -2.92
N HIS A 255 -0.40 5.04 -4.01
CA HIS A 255 0.14 5.59 -5.25
C HIS A 255 0.29 7.11 -5.23
N MET A 256 -0.72 7.84 -4.74
CA MET A 256 -0.60 9.30 -4.64
C MET A 256 0.44 9.70 -3.61
N SER A 257 0.41 9.12 -2.40
CA SER A 257 1.34 9.48 -1.33
C SER A 257 2.79 9.25 -1.72
N SER A 258 3.12 8.05 -2.25
CA SER A 258 4.46 7.73 -2.71
C SER A 258 4.87 8.53 -3.94
N GLY A 259 3.99 8.68 -4.93
CA GLY A 259 4.32 9.34 -6.19
C GLY A 259 4.55 10.86 -6.03
N TRP A 260 3.74 11.58 -5.24
CA TRP A 260 3.96 13.00 -4.96
C TRP A 260 5.18 13.22 -4.05
N SER A 261 5.41 12.34 -3.07
CA SER A 261 6.65 12.36 -2.28
C SER A 261 7.88 12.10 -3.16
N ALA A 262 7.79 11.16 -4.09
CA ALA A 262 8.84 10.82 -5.04
C ALA A 262 9.23 12.02 -5.91
N LEU A 263 8.26 12.77 -6.43
CA LEU A 263 8.52 13.99 -7.20
C LEU A 263 9.33 14.99 -6.37
N LEU A 264 8.85 15.34 -5.18
CA LEU A 264 9.53 16.32 -4.36
C LEU A 264 10.91 15.86 -3.91
N LEU A 265 11.04 14.59 -3.52
CA LEU A 265 12.32 14.03 -3.09
C LEU A 265 13.34 14.02 -4.23
N CYS A 266 12.94 13.67 -5.47
CA CYS A 266 13.85 13.72 -6.62
C CYS A 266 14.31 15.15 -6.94
N LEU A 267 13.46 16.15 -6.72
CA LEU A 267 13.85 17.56 -6.85
C LEU A 267 14.85 18.00 -5.78
N LEU A 268 14.65 17.56 -4.52
CA LEU A 268 15.56 17.86 -3.39
C LEU A 268 16.94 17.19 -3.54
N VAL A 269 16.96 15.96 -4.07
CA VAL A 269 18.20 15.21 -4.35
C VAL A 269 18.92 15.80 -5.57
N GLY A 270 18.19 16.32 -6.55
CA GLY A 270 18.73 16.85 -7.79
C GLY A 270 18.97 15.78 -8.87
N PRO A 271 19.39 16.18 -10.08
CA PRO A 271 19.54 15.27 -11.22
C PRO A 271 20.76 14.35 -11.06
N ARG A 272 20.70 13.16 -11.68
CA ARG A 272 21.85 12.22 -11.81
C ARG A 272 23.00 12.85 -12.59
N LEU A 273 24.21 12.40 -12.31
CA LEU A 273 25.38 12.82 -13.08
C LEU A 273 25.19 12.47 -14.57
N GLY A 274 25.29 13.49 -15.43
CA GLY A 274 25.07 13.33 -16.87
C GLY A 274 23.62 13.38 -17.34
N PHE A 275 22.64 13.65 -16.47
CA PHE A 275 21.23 13.78 -16.87
C PHE A 275 21.06 14.82 -17.99
N GLY A 276 20.33 14.42 -19.05
CA GLY A 276 20.12 15.26 -20.24
C GLY A 276 21.35 15.45 -21.15
N LYS A 277 22.52 14.89 -20.78
CA LYS A 277 23.77 14.95 -21.58
C LYS A 277 24.25 13.57 -22.04
N THR A 278 24.11 12.56 -21.19
CA THR A 278 24.53 11.19 -21.44
C THR A 278 23.32 10.27 -21.47
N PRO A 279 23.18 9.37 -22.46
CA PRO A 279 22.13 8.36 -22.46
C PRO A 279 22.22 7.46 -21.21
N MET A 280 21.06 7.14 -20.61
CA MET A 280 20.95 6.28 -19.43
C MET A 280 19.94 5.16 -19.74
N PRO A 281 20.25 4.24 -20.68
CA PRO A 281 19.33 3.19 -21.06
C PRO A 281 19.17 2.18 -19.90
N PRO A 282 17.99 1.54 -19.77
CA PRO A 282 17.81 0.37 -18.94
C PRO A 282 18.84 -0.70 -19.28
N HIS A 283 19.46 -1.32 -18.26
CA HIS A 283 20.46 -2.33 -18.53
C HIS A 283 19.85 -3.69 -18.92
N SER A 284 18.63 -3.99 -18.47
CA SER A 284 17.95 -5.27 -18.73
C SER A 284 16.44 -5.13 -18.84
N LEU A 285 15.94 -4.97 -20.07
CA LEU A 285 14.49 -5.00 -20.32
C LEU A 285 13.87 -6.39 -20.06
N VAL A 286 14.66 -7.47 -20.08
CA VAL A 286 14.20 -8.82 -19.70
C VAL A 286 13.81 -8.85 -18.24
N LEU A 287 14.66 -8.33 -17.32
CA LEU A 287 14.33 -8.24 -15.90
C LEU A 287 13.12 -7.33 -15.66
N CYS A 288 13.04 -6.19 -16.37
CA CYS A 288 11.90 -5.29 -16.31
C CYS A 288 10.58 -6.00 -16.70
N MET A 289 10.58 -6.76 -17.80
CA MET A 289 9.40 -7.49 -18.25
C MET A 289 9.01 -8.61 -17.27
N VAL A 290 9.97 -9.38 -16.76
CA VAL A 290 9.73 -10.42 -15.74
C VAL A 290 9.13 -9.77 -14.49
N GLY A 291 9.74 -8.68 -14.01
CA GLY A 291 9.23 -7.90 -12.87
C GLY A 291 7.81 -7.38 -13.10
N THR A 292 7.49 -6.90 -14.31
CA THR A 292 6.12 -6.48 -14.68
C THR A 292 5.12 -7.63 -14.55
N GLY A 293 5.47 -8.83 -15.02
CA GLY A 293 4.62 -10.01 -14.88
C GLY A 293 4.38 -10.38 -13.41
N MET A 294 5.43 -10.31 -12.58
CA MET A 294 5.35 -10.55 -11.14
C MET A 294 4.52 -9.49 -10.42
N LEU A 295 4.65 -8.21 -10.81
CA LEU A 295 3.80 -7.12 -10.34
C LEU A 295 2.33 -7.38 -10.67
N TRP A 296 2.00 -7.76 -11.89
CA TRP A 296 0.63 -8.03 -12.30
C TRP A 296 0.00 -9.19 -11.52
N VAL A 297 0.71 -10.31 -11.41
CA VAL A 297 0.24 -11.47 -10.62
C VAL A 297 0.03 -11.09 -9.14
N GLY A 298 0.99 -10.40 -8.54
CA GLY A 298 0.90 -9.94 -7.16
C GLY A 298 -0.23 -8.94 -6.93
N TRP A 299 -0.58 -8.16 -7.97
CA TRP A 299 -1.66 -7.18 -7.89
C TRP A 299 -3.05 -7.79 -7.76
N TYR A 300 -3.22 -9.05 -8.09
CA TYR A 300 -4.46 -9.77 -7.74
C TYR A 300 -4.62 -9.89 -6.22
N GLY A 301 -3.54 -10.20 -5.50
CA GLY A 301 -3.55 -10.15 -4.03
C GLY A 301 -3.76 -8.72 -3.51
N PHE A 302 -3.12 -7.73 -4.16
CA PHE A 302 -3.22 -6.33 -3.79
C PHE A 302 -4.66 -5.80 -3.95
N ASN A 303 -5.25 -5.93 -5.12
CA ASN A 303 -6.58 -5.40 -5.43
C ASN A 303 -7.71 -6.32 -4.94
N ALA A 304 -7.75 -7.58 -5.36
CA ALA A 304 -8.84 -8.46 -4.98
C ALA A 304 -8.76 -8.90 -3.51
N GLY A 305 -7.54 -8.96 -2.92
CA GLY A 305 -7.37 -9.14 -1.49
C GLY A 305 -7.93 -7.99 -0.65
N SER A 306 -8.03 -6.76 -1.18
CA SER A 306 -8.57 -5.58 -0.48
C SER A 306 -10.09 -5.65 -0.21
N ALA A 307 -10.79 -6.63 -0.79
CA ALA A 307 -12.13 -7.00 -0.35
C ALA A 307 -12.16 -7.56 1.09
N VAL A 308 -11.01 -7.96 1.63
CA VAL A 308 -10.85 -8.61 2.94
C VAL A 308 -11.77 -9.86 3.09
N ALA A 309 -12.08 -10.49 1.96
CA ALA A 309 -12.94 -11.65 1.84
C ALA A 309 -12.71 -12.38 0.51
N ALA A 310 -13.07 -13.67 0.44
CA ALA A 310 -13.24 -14.42 -0.80
C ALA A 310 -14.71 -14.36 -1.21
N ASP A 311 -15.14 -13.27 -1.80
CA ASP A 311 -16.52 -12.99 -2.16
C ASP A 311 -16.68 -12.42 -3.57
N ALA A 312 -17.90 -12.00 -3.94
CA ALA A 312 -18.20 -11.43 -5.24
C ALA A 312 -17.46 -10.11 -5.49
N ILE A 313 -17.16 -9.32 -4.44
CA ILE A 313 -16.42 -8.06 -4.55
C ILE A 313 -14.95 -8.36 -4.89
N ALA A 314 -14.36 -9.36 -4.26
CA ALA A 314 -13.01 -9.84 -4.61
C ALA A 314 -12.95 -10.32 -6.07
N ALA A 315 -13.93 -11.13 -6.51
CA ALA A 315 -14.02 -11.60 -7.90
C ALA A 315 -14.18 -10.46 -8.91
N ASN A 316 -14.98 -9.44 -8.57
CA ASN A 316 -15.12 -8.24 -9.38
C ASN A 316 -13.81 -7.45 -9.47
N ALA A 317 -13.13 -7.22 -8.33
CA ALA A 317 -11.85 -6.53 -8.29
C ALA A 317 -10.77 -7.26 -9.11
N PHE A 318 -10.75 -8.60 -9.08
CA PHE A 318 -9.87 -9.42 -9.92
C PHE A 318 -10.14 -9.17 -11.42
N THR A 319 -11.42 -9.18 -11.82
CA THR A 319 -11.84 -8.97 -13.21
C THR A 319 -11.51 -7.56 -13.70
N THR A 320 -11.86 -6.53 -12.95
CA THR A 320 -11.63 -5.12 -13.33
C THR A 320 -10.13 -4.80 -13.40
N THR A 321 -9.33 -5.38 -12.50
CA THR A 321 -7.86 -5.27 -12.53
C THR A 321 -7.30 -5.87 -13.81
N THR A 322 -7.74 -7.06 -14.19
CA THR A 322 -7.30 -7.72 -15.44
C THR A 322 -7.61 -6.87 -16.66
N LEU A 323 -8.88 -6.44 -16.77
CA LEU A 323 -9.35 -5.67 -17.94
C LEU A 323 -8.64 -4.33 -18.06
N ALA A 324 -8.61 -3.54 -17.00
CA ALA A 324 -7.98 -2.21 -17.03
C ALA A 324 -6.49 -2.29 -17.37
N THR A 325 -5.78 -3.26 -16.78
CA THR A 325 -4.34 -3.47 -17.02
C THR A 325 -4.05 -3.86 -18.46
N ALA A 326 -4.77 -4.82 -19.01
CA ALA A 326 -4.60 -5.26 -20.39
C ALA A 326 -4.87 -4.14 -21.38
N VAL A 327 -5.97 -3.40 -21.17
CA VAL A 327 -6.35 -2.25 -22.01
C VAL A 327 -5.31 -1.14 -21.92
N ALA A 328 -4.81 -0.81 -20.72
CA ALA A 328 -3.80 0.24 -20.53
C ALA A 328 -2.46 -0.12 -21.19
N SER A 329 -2.00 -1.37 -21.05
CA SER A 329 -0.78 -1.87 -21.70
C SER A 329 -0.88 -1.76 -23.22
N PHE A 330 -2.01 -2.20 -23.78
CA PHE A 330 -2.27 -2.09 -25.22
C PHE A 330 -2.35 -0.63 -25.69
N THR A 331 -3.05 0.23 -24.93
CA THR A 331 -3.22 1.65 -25.28
C THR A 331 -1.88 2.39 -25.30
N TRP A 332 -1.01 2.15 -24.31
CA TRP A 332 0.33 2.74 -24.27
C TRP A 332 1.15 2.34 -25.49
N ALA A 333 1.19 1.04 -25.80
CA ALA A 333 1.89 0.51 -26.96
C ALA A 333 1.33 1.05 -28.29
N ALA A 334 0.00 1.18 -28.40
CA ALA A 334 -0.64 1.76 -29.56
C ALA A 334 -0.26 3.25 -29.75
N LEU A 335 -0.23 4.03 -28.69
CA LEU A 335 0.23 5.43 -28.72
C LEU A 335 1.71 5.54 -29.15
N GLU A 336 2.59 4.67 -28.65
CA GLU A 336 3.97 4.61 -29.14
C GLU A 336 4.04 4.28 -30.63
N TYR A 337 3.28 3.29 -31.08
CA TYR A 337 3.25 2.93 -32.49
C TYR A 337 2.75 4.09 -33.38
N LEU A 338 1.71 4.77 -32.98
CA LEU A 338 1.16 5.93 -33.69
C LEU A 338 2.16 7.06 -33.81
N LEU A 339 2.90 7.35 -32.70
CA LEU A 339 3.81 8.48 -32.62
C LEU A 339 5.21 8.17 -33.14
N ARG A 340 5.73 6.95 -32.93
CA ARG A 340 7.12 6.55 -33.21
C ARG A 340 7.23 5.42 -34.24
N LYS A 341 6.10 4.87 -34.72
CA LYS A 341 6.02 3.73 -35.65
C LYS A 341 6.62 2.42 -35.09
N LYS A 342 6.81 2.36 -33.79
CA LYS A 342 7.29 1.15 -33.07
C LYS A 342 6.66 1.14 -31.67
N ALA A 343 6.10 0.00 -31.28
CA ALA A 343 5.74 -0.28 -29.89
C ALA A 343 6.92 -0.91 -29.19
N SER A 344 7.28 -0.43 -28.01
CA SER A 344 8.40 -0.96 -27.22
C SER A 344 7.92 -1.95 -26.17
N VAL A 345 8.77 -2.91 -25.79
CA VAL A 345 8.51 -3.82 -24.66
C VAL A 345 8.37 -3.01 -23.37
N LEU A 346 9.20 -1.98 -23.20
CA LEU A 346 9.11 -1.07 -22.04
C LEU A 346 7.76 -0.33 -22.02
N GLY A 347 7.24 0.06 -23.18
CA GLY A 347 5.92 0.69 -23.28
C GLY A 347 4.78 -0.23 -22.85
N PHE A 348 4.82 -1.51 -23.24
CA PHE A 348 3.87 -2.51 -22.73
C PHE A 348 3.98 -2.67 -21.22
N CYS A 349 5.19 -2.75 -20.67
CA CYS A 349 5.43 -2.83 -19.23
C CYS A 349 4.91 -1.60 -18.47
N SER A 350 5.27 -0.41 -18.93
CA SER A 350 4.84 0.86 -18.30
C SER A 350 3.33 1.04 -18.37
N GLY A 351 2.71 0.70 -19.50
CA GLY A 351 1.27 0.73 -19.68
C GLY A 351 0.55 -0.27 -18.77
N ALA A 352 1.09 -1.48 -18.60
CA ALA A 352 0.53 -2.45 -17.65
C ALA A 352 0.57 -1.92 -16.21
N VAL A 353 1.74 -1.43 -15.75
CA VAL A 353 1.85 -0.86 -14.40
C VAL A 353 0.94 0.36 -14.21
N ALA A 354 0.83 1.24 -15.23
CA ALA A 354 -0.09 2.37 -15.17
C ALA A 354 -1.56 1.92 -15.05
N GLY A 355 -1.96 0.87 -15.77
CA GLY A 355 -3.29 0.27 -15.66
C GLY A 355 -3.57 -0.27 -14.26
N LEU A 356 -2.60 -1.01 -13.68
CA LEU A 356 -2.67 -1.53 -12.33
C LEU A 356 -2.83 -0.40 -11.30
N VAL A 357 -2.06 0.68 -11.44
CA VAL A 357 -2.11 1.85 -10.55
C VAL A 357 -3.46 2.57 -10.63
N VAL A 358 -3.93 2.90 -11.83
CA VAL A 358 -5.15 3.69 -12.02
C VAL A 358 -6.40 2.93 -11.57
N VAL A 359 -6.46 1.61 -11.77
CA VAL A 359 -7.60 0.80 -11.34
C VAL A 359 -7.64 0.55 -9.84
N THR A 360 -6.51 0.67 -9.15
CA THR A 360 -6.35 0.32 -7.72
C THR A 360 -7.41 0.95 -6.80
N PRO A 361 -7.69 2.27 -6.82
CA PRO A 361 -8.72 2.85 -5.94
C PRO A 361 -10.14 2.44 -6.33
N ALA A 362 -10.35 2.01 -7.57
CA ALA A 362 -11.66 1.78 -8.18
C ALA A 362 -12.07 0.31 -8.27
N CYS A 363 -11.11 -0.63 -8.28
CA CYS A 363 -11.29 -2.00 -8.76
C CYS A 363 -12.45 -2.76 -8.12
N GLY A 364 -12.71 -2.60 -6.82
CA GLY A 364 -13.84 -3.20 -6.12
C GLY A 364 -15.12 -2.36 -6.12
N PHE A 365 -15.10 -1.18 -6.75
CA PHE A 365 -16.23 -0.25 -6.76
C PHE A 365 -16.83 -0.03 -8.14
N ILE A 366 -16.17 -0.46 -9.22
CA ILE A 366 -16.61 -0.24 -10.60
C ILE A 366 -17.01 -1.55 -11.26
N THR A 367 -17.85 -1.46 -12.30
CA THR A 367 -18.22 -2.62 -13.13
C THR A 367 -17.09 -2.97 -14.11
N SER A 368 -17.11 -4.20 -14.63
CA SER A 368 -16.20 -4.64 -15.71
C SER A 368 -16.32 -3.78 -16.97
N THR A 369 -17.52 -3.28 -17.29
CA THR A 369 -17.74 -2.36 -18.40
C THR A 369 -17.02 -1.02 -18.18
N ALA A 370 -16.99 -0.49 -16.94
CA ALA A 370 -16.28 0.74 -16.61
C ALA A 370 -14.75 0.57 -16.57
N ALA A 371 -14.26 -0.64 -16.36
CA ALA A 371 -12.82 -0.93 -16.32
C ALA A 371 -12.13 -0.70 -17.69
N VAL A 372 -12.83 -0.88 -18.79
CA VAL A 372 -12.28 -0.68 -20.14
C VAL A 372 -11.98 0.80 -20.43
N PRO A 373 -12.93 1.75 -20.33
CA PRO A 373 -12.62 3.17 -20.52
C PRO A 373 -11.62 3.70 -19.49
N LEU A 374 -11.66 3.21 -18.24
CA LEU A 374 -10.64 3.52 -17.25
C LEU A 374 -9.26 3.07 -17.73
N GLY A 375 -9.13 1.85 -18.28
CA GLY A 375 -7.87 1.33 -18.84
C GLY A 375 -7.35 2.14 -20.04
N LEU A 376 -8.23 2.65 -20.90
CA LEU A 376 -7.83 3.56 -21.99
C LEU A 376 -7.20 4.85 -21.44
N LEU A 377 -7.83 5.46 -20.44
CA LEU A 377 -7.29 6.66 -19.79
C LEU A 377 -5.99 6.36 -19.02
N ALA A 378 -5.90 5.18 -18.40
CA ALA A 378 -4.71 4.72 -17.68
C ALA A 378 -3.51 4.50 -18.61
N GLY A 379 -3.73 4.06 -19.83
CA GLY A 379 -2.66 3.96 -20.82
C GLY A 379 -2.25 5.31 -21.41
N ALA A 380 -3.19 6.26 -21.56
CA ALA A 380 -2.97 7.52 -22.26
C ALA A 380 -2.39 8.64 -21.36
N ILE A 381 -2.96 8.87 -20.17
CA ILE A 381 -2.60 10.02 -19.33
C ILE A 381 -1.23 9.84 -18.69
N PRO A 382 -0.89 8.70 -18.05
CA PRO A 382 0.47 8.45 -17.58
C PRO A 382 1.51 8.42 -18.71
N PHE A 383 1.18 7.89 -19.90
CA PHE A 383 2.06 7.98 -21.07
C PHE A 383 2.44 9.43 -21.38
N PHE A 384 1.46 10.32 -21.40
CA PHE A 384 1.71 11.75 -21.60
C PHE A 384 2.59 12.34 -20.48
N ALA A 385 2.32 11.99 -19.22
CA ALA A 385 3.10 12.47 -18.08
C ALA A 385 4.58 12.03 -18.18
N VAL A 386 4.83 10.77 -18.48
CA VAL A 386 6.18 10.21 -18.61
C VAL A 386 6.93 10.78 -19.80
N THR A 387 6.26 10.96 -20.96
CA THR A 387 6.95 11.35 -22.19
C THR A 387 7.03 12.85 -22.42
N LYS A 388 6.00 13.63 -22.03
CA LYS A 388 5.90 15.07 -22.29
C LYS A 388 6.13 15.91 -21.04
N LEU A 389 5.40 15.64 -19.96
CA LEU A 389 5.48 16.44 -18.74
C LEU A 389 6.89 16.41 -18.15
N LYS A 390 7.50 15.22 -18.04
CA LYS A 390 8.89 15.05 -17.62
C LYS A 390 9.87 15.84 -18.51
N SER A 391 9.66 15.81 -19.82
CA SER A 391 10.49 16.55 -20.79
C SER A 391 10.34 18.06 -20.66
N TRP A 392 9.13 18.58 -20.43
CA TRP A 392 8.87 20.00 -20.30
C TRP A 392 9.46 20.60 -19.02
N PHE A 393 9.26 19.90 -17.89
CA PHE A 393 9.74 20.38 -16.58
C PHE A 393 11.17 19.93 -16.23
N LYS A 394 11.78 19.04 -17.02
CA LYS A 394 13.18 18.60 -16.92
C LYS A 394 13.56 18.07 -15.53
N TYR A 395 12.62 17.43 -14.81
CA TYR A 395 12.93 16.76 -13.55
C TYR A 395 13.48 15.34 -13.81
N ASP A 396 14.46 14.93 -13.00
CA ASP A 396 15.08 13.60 -13.10
C ASP A 396 14.40 12.59 -12.15
N ASP A 397 13.16 12.25 -12.44
CA ASP A 397 12.51 11.06 -11.88
C ASP A 397 13.07 9.84 -12.61
N ALA A 398 13.97 9.08 -11.94
CA ALA A 398 14.82 8.10 -12.60
C ALA A 398 14.02 7.00 -13.31
N LEU A 399 12.96 6.48 -12.68
CA LEU A 399 12.18 5.33 -13.16
C LEU A 399 10.69 5.67 -13.37
N ASP A 400 10.38 6.94 -13.64
CA ASP A 400 9.04 7.45 -14.00
C ASP A 400 7.98 7.27 -12.90
N THR A 401 8.40 7.23 -11.63
CA THR A 401 7.55 7.01 -10.46
C THR A 401 6.43 8.05 -10.35
N PHE A 402 6.76 9.33 -10.55
CA PHE A 402 5.76 10.39 -10.51
C PHE A 402 4.71 10.23 -11.62
N GLY A 403 5.17 10.02 -12.85
CA GLY A 403 4.25 9.89 -13.99
C GLY A 403 3.30 8.70 -13.88
N VAL A 404 3.77 7.59 -13.33
CA VAL A 404 2.98 6.37 -13.17
C VAL A 404 2.16 6.40 -11.87
N HIS A 405 2.79 6.68 -10.71
CA HIS A 405 2.11 6.54 -9.42
C HIS A 405 1.38 7.81 -8.97
N ALA A 406 1.99 9.01 -9.06
CA ALA A 406 1.28 10.24 -8.69
C ALA A 406 0.18 10.58 -9.68
N VAL A 407 0.52 10.68 -10.96
CA VAL A 407 -0.47 11.03 -12.00
C VAL A 407 -1.49 9.91 -12.14
N GLY A 408 -1.05 8.64 -12.19
CA GLY A 408 -1.95 7.49 -12.27
C GLY A 408 -2.86 7.35 -11.05
N GLY A 409 -2.31 7.42 -9.82
CA GLY A 409 -3.11 7.34 -8.59
C GLY A 409 -4.11 8.50 -8.45
N THR A 410 -3.71 9.73 -8.82
CA THR A 410 -4.59 10.91 -8.85
C THR A 410 -5.73 10.72 -9.85
N LEU A 411 -5.42 10.24 -11.07
CA LEU A 411 -6.41 9.90 -12.06
C LEU A 411 -7.38 8.82 -11.58
N GLY A 412 -6.85 7.73 -11.00
CA GLY A 412 -7.64 6.63 -10.49
C GLY A 412 -8.59 7.06 -9.37
N ALA A 413 -8.09 7.82 -8.38
CA ALA A 413 -8.91 8.36 -7.30
C ALA A 413 -10.04 9.25 -7.82
N LEU A 414 -9.77 10.11 -8.81
CA LEU A 414 -10.79 10.95 -9.44
C LEU A 414 -11.83 10.11 -10.17
N LEU A 415 -11.39 9.15 -11.01
CA LEU A 415 -12.28 8.29 -11.79
C LEU A 415 -13.14 7.40 -10.89
N THR A 416 -12.64 6.99 -9.73
CA THR A 416 -13.41 6.26 -8.72
C THR A 416 -14.65 7.07 -8.31
N GLY A 417 -14.50 8.38 -8.11
CA GLY A 417 -15.61 9.27 -7.75
C GLY A 417 -16.74 9.34 -8.80
N PHE A 418 -16.41 9.15 -10.08
CA PHE A 418 -17.39 9.16 -11.18
C PHE A 418 -17.94 7.78 -11.52
N MET A 419 -17.12 6.73 -11.37
CA MET A 419 -17.44 5.40 -11.92
C MET A 419 -17.92 4.41 -10.85
N ALA A 420 -17.81 4.74 -9.56
CA ALA A 420 -18.28 3.88 -8.47
C ALA A 420 -19.78 3.60 -8.59
N SER A 421 -20.16 2.33 -8.37
CA SER A 421 -21.53 1.86 -8.53
C SER A 421 -21.93 0.86 -7.42
N THR A 422 -23.12 1.03 -6.87
CA THR A 422 -23.71 0.10 -5.92
C THR A 422 -24.00 -1.29 -6.52
N SER A 423 -24.12 -1.39 -7.84
CA SER A 423 -24.23 -2.69 -8.51
C SER A 423 -22.92 -3.48 -8.53
N ALA A 424 -21.77 -2.79 -8.46
CA ALA A 424 -20.46 -3.42 -8.35
C ALA A 424 -20.09 -3.73 -6.90
N ASN A 425 -20.50 -2.85 -5.98
CA ASN A 425 -20.26 -3.02 -4.54
C ASN A 425 -21.45 -2.51 -3.71
N PRO A 426 -22.30 -3.42 -3.21
CA PRO A 426 -23.47 -3.07 -2.40
C PRO A 426 -23.15 -2.30 -1.13
N ASN A 427 -21.94 -2.44 -0.56
CA ASN A 427 -21.54 -1.75 0.68
C ASN A 427 -21.53 -0.22 0.53
N LEU A 428 -21.42 0.29 -0.71
CA LEU A 428 -21.54 1.71 -1.00
C LEU A 428 -22.93 2.29 -0.63
N ALA A 429 -23.95 1.46 -0.56
CA ALA A 429 -25.30 1.90 -0.19
C ALA A 429 -25.47 2.18 1.31
N THR A 430 -24.53 1.76 2.17
CA THR A 430 -24.62 1.93 3.62
C THR A 430 -24.41 3.38 4.02
N ASN A 431 -23.24 3.94 3.79
CA ASN A 431 -22.87 5.29 4.20
C ASN A 431 -22.82 6.31 3.05
N LEU A 432 -22.79 5.81 1.80
CA LEU A 432 -22.47 6.63 0.61
C LEU A 432 -23.63 6.75 -0.38
N LYS A 433 -24.85 6.31 0.01
CA LYS A 433 -26.04 6.37 -0.88
C LYS A 433 -26.30 7.77 -1.43
N GLY A 434 -26.04 8.82 -0.67
CA GLY A 434 -26.23 10.22 -1.08
C GLY A 434 -25.07 10.80 -1.91
N PHE A 435 -23.95 10.08 -2.02
CA PHE A 435 -22.73 10.55 -2.70
C PHE A 435 -22.48 9.83 -4.03
N VAL A 436 -22.66 8.51 -4.08
CA VAL A 436 -22.44 7.69 -5.29
C VAL A 436 -23.40 8.09 -6.40
N GLY A 437 -22.84 8.36 -7.58
CA GLY A 437 -23.60 8.88 -8.72
C GLY A 437 -23.96 10.37 -8.65
N HIS A 438 -23.60 11.06 -7.56
CA HIS A 438 -23.90 12.48 -7.34
C HIS A 438 -22.64 13.30 -7.07
N THR A 439 -22.18 13.34 -5.81
CA THR A 439 -21.10 14.22 -5.34
C THR A 439 -19.86 13.48 -4.86
N LEU A 440 -19.77 12.17 -5.02
CA LEU A 440 -18.61 11.38 -4.57
C LEU A 440 -17.29 11.90 -5.17
N TRP A 441 -17.30 12.35 -6.43
CA TRP A 441 -16.11 12.95 -7.06
C TRP A 441 -15.61 14.19 -6.32
N VAL A 442 -16.47 14.97 -5.66
CA VAL A 442 -16.08 16.12 -4.83
C VAL A 442 -15.36 15.64 -3.57
N GLU A 443 -15.86 14.58 -2.93
CA GLU A 443 -15.21 13.96 -1.76
C GLU A 443 -13.84 13.39 -2.15
N GLN A 444 -13.72 12.75 -3.32
CA GLN A 444 -12.44 12.31 -3.85
C GLN A 444 -11.48 13.48 -4.07
N LEU A 445 -11.93 14.61 -4.64
CA LEU A 445 -11.08 15.81 -4.81
C LEU A 445 -10.56 16.35 -3.46
N LYS A 446 -11.39 16.38 -2.42
CA LYS A 446 -10.97 16.79 -1.07
C LYS A 446 -9.89 15.86 -0.52
N ALA A 447 -10.10 14.52 -0.62
CA ALA A 447 -9.13 13.52 -0.17
C ALA A 447 -7.82 13.61 -0.96
N MET A 448 -7.90 13.80 -2.29
CA MET A 448 -6.74 13.99 -3.16
C MET A 448 -5.94 15.24 -2.75
N GLY A 449 -6.61 16.36 -2.52
CA GLY A 449 -5.98 17.62 -2.10
C GLY A 449 -5.23 17.46 -0.77
N LEU A 450 -5.87 16.81 0.23
CA LEU A 450 -5.25 16.54 1.52
C LEU A 450 -4.05 15.61 1.39
N THR A 451 -4.18 14.53 0.60
CA THR A 451 -3.09 13.57 0.35
C THR A 451 -1.87 14.24 -0.30
N ILE A 452 -2.10 15.07 -1.32
CA ILE A 452 -1.02 15.81 -2.00
C ILE A 452 -0.32 16.76 -1.02
N ALA A 453 -1.10 17.55 -0.27
CA ALA A 453 -0.56 18.48 0.71
C ALA A 453 0.28 17.76 1.78
N LEU A 454 -0.26 16.68 2.36
CA LEU A 454 0.44 15.87 3.35
C LEU A 454 1.76 15.30 2.79
N ALA A 455 1.70 14.66 1.61
CA ALA A 455 2.87 14.06 0.98
C ALA A 455 3.97 15.10 0.68
N LEU A 456 3.60 16.26 0.12
CA LEU A 456 4.57 17.30 -0.21
C LEU A 456 5.15 17.98 1.04
N VAL A 457 4.31 18.38 2.00
CA VAL A 457 4.78 19.06 3.22
C VAL A 457 5.67 18.16 4.05
N ALA A 458 5.25 16.92 4.32
CA ALA A 458 6.07 15.99 5.09
C ALA A 458 7.38 15.64 4.38
N THR A 459 7.35 15.44 3.06
CA THR A 459 8.57 15.19 2.27
C THR A 459 9.53 16.38 2.27
N ALA A 460 9.01 17.62 2.19
CA ALA A 460 9.84 18.83 2.29
C ALA A 460 10.56 18.90 3.64
N ILE A 461 9.84 18.67 4.73
CA ILE A 461 10.38 18.71 6.09
C ILE A 461 11.43 17.60 6.28
N LEU A 462 11.07 16.35 5.98
CA LEU A 462 11.96 15.20 6.15
C LEU A 462 13.18 15.26 5.23
N GLY A 463 12.96 15.55 3.95
CA GLY A 463 14.04 15.69 2.98
C GLY A 463 15.00 16.82 3.35
N GLY A 464 14.46 17.96 3.82
CA GLY A 464 15.25 19.07 4.35
C GLY A 464 16.07 18.69 5.59
N LEU A 465 15.45 17.99 6.54
CA LEU A 465 16.10 17.52 7.76
C LEU A 465 17.23 16.51 7.45
N VAL A 466 16.96 15.49 6.64
CA VAL A 466 17.96 14.49 6.26
C VAL A 466 19.10 15.15 5.45
N LYS A 467 18.76 16.10 4.57
CA LYS A 467 19.76 16.87 3.81
C LYS A 467 20.70 17.67 4.73
N ALA A 468 20.15 18.29 5.76
CA ALA A 468 20.92 19.13 6.70
C ALA A 468 21.78 18.30 7.66
N THR A 469 21.39 17.07 8.01
CA THR A 469 22.06 16.23 9.01
C THR A 469 23.01 15.21 8.38
N LEU A 470 22.54 14.44 7.41
CA LEU A 470 23.28 13.31 6.82
C LEU A 470 23.76 13.61 5.38
N GLY A 471 23.14 14.60 4.73
CA GLY A 471 23.23 14.79 3.30
C GLY A 471 22.47 13.71 2.52
N LEU A 472 21.82 14.10 1.43
CA LEU A 472 21.01 13.16 0.63
C LEU A 472 21.85 12.33 -0.34
N ARG A 473 22.90 12.95 -0.95
CA ARG A 473 23.68 12.32 -2.02
C ARG A 473 25.00 11.72 -1.51
N PRO A 474 25.48 10.64 -2.14
CA PRO A 474 26.86 10.18 -1.99
C PRO A 474 27.84 11.21 -2.61
N THR A 475 29.13 10.93 -2.53
CA THR A 475 30.14 11.72 -3.25
C THR A 475 30.03 11.51 -4.75
N VAL A 476 30.61 12.42 -5.55
CA VAL A 476 30.63 12.30 -7.02
C VAL A 476 31.33 11.01 -7.45
N GLU A 477 32.41 10.65 -6.77
CA GLU A 477 33.21 9.45 -7.03
C GLU A 477 32.36 8.20 -6.80
N ALA A 478 31.65 8.11 -5.67
CA ALA A 478 30.77 6.97 -5.36
C ALA A 478 29.61 6.85 -6.38
N GLU A 479 29.03 7.98 -6.83
CA GLU A 479 28.00 7.95 -7.86
C GLU A 479 28.57 7.56 -9.24
N GLN A 480 29.84 7.90 -9.52
CA GLN A 480 30.54 7.47 -10.74
C GLN A 480 30.91 6.00 -10.71
N GLU A 481 31.40 5.49 -9.60
CA GLU A 481 31.69 4.08 -9.36
C GLU A 481 30.42 3.23 -9.45
N GLY A 482 29.36 3.62 -8.76
CA GLY A 482 28.08 2.94 -8.66
C GLY A 482 27.76 2.57 -7.20
N LEU A 483 26.45 2.61 -6.88
CA LEU A 483 26.01 2.40 -5.52
C LEU A 483 26.08 0.93 -5.06
N ASP A 484 26.19 -0.02 -6.00
CA ASP A 484 26.38 -1.43 -5.66
C ASP A 484 27.73 -1.61 -4.92
N LEU A 485 28.82 -1.07 -5.47
CA LEU A 485 30.13 -1.11 -4.82
C LEU A 485 30.22 -0.14 -3.65
N SER A 486 29.82 1.11 -3.81
CA SER A 486 30.06 2.13 -2.80
C SER A 486 29.20 1.98 -1.54
N ASP A 487 27.95 1.50 -1.63
CA ASP A 487 27.06 1.30 -0.50
C ASP A 487 27.07 -0.14 0.03
N HIS A 488 27.32 -1.16 -0.81
CA HIS A 488 27.18 -2.58 -0.46
C HIS A 488 28.48 -3.37 -0.59
N GLY A 489 29.46 -2.90 -1.36
CA GLY A 489 30.72 -3.63 -1.60
C GLY A 489 30.55 -4.86 -2.51
N GLU A 490 29.51 -4.88 -3.32
CA GLU A 490 29.12 -6.01 -4.16
C GLU A 490 28.86 -5.56 -5.60
N GLU A 491 28.96 -6.48 -6.54
CA GLU A 491 28.58 -6.28 -7.95
C GLU A 491 27.46 -7.24 -8.34
N GLY A 492 26.44 -6.75 -9.03
CA GLY A 492 25.29 -7.56 -9.45
C GLY A 492 25.64 -8.58 -10.56
N TYR A 493 26.71 -8.33 -11.33
CA TYR A 493 27.15 -9.18 -12.43
C TYR A 493 28.65 -9.36 -12.39
N ILE A 494 29.07 -10.59 -12.22
CA ILE A 494 30.49 -11.00 -12.25
C ILE A 494 30.78 -11.52 -13.64
N TYR A 495 31.60 -10.78 -14.38
CA TYR A 495 32.10 -11.24 -15.67
C TYR A 495 33.48 -11.93 -15.48
N GLU A 496 33.59 -13.19 -15.86
CA GLU A 496 34.92 -13.85 -15.89
C GLU A 496 35.84 -13.01 -16.77
N ALA A 497 37.04 -12.72 -16.25
CA ALA A 497 38.08 -12.11 -17.07
C ALA A 497 38.30 -13.01 -18.27
N LYS A 498 38.18 -12.50 -19.49
CA LYS A 498 38.64 -13.24 -20.67
C LYS A 498 40.13 -13.55 -20.48
N ALA A 499 40.44 -14.84 -20.33
CA ALA A 499 41.80 -15.35 -20.22
C ALA A 499 42.62 -14.99 -21.46
#